data_3efa8e5b334fdc19950630643dbfb27d
#
_entry.id   3efa8e5b334fdc19950630643dbfb27d
#
_cell.length_a   1.000
_cell.length_b   1.000
_cell.length_c   1.000
_cell.angle_alpha   90.00
_cell.angle_beta   90.00
_cell.angle_gamma   90.00
#
_symmetry.space_group_name_H-M   'P 1'
#
loop_
_entity.id
_entity.type
_entity.pdbx_description
1 polymer ?
#
loop_
_entity_poly.entity_id
_entity_poly.type
_entity_poly.pdbx_seq_one_letter_code
_entity_poly.pdbx_strand_id
1 'polypeptide(L)'
;VDYAKERKQFGRAIGSFQAVKHMCAEMAADLEPCYALVWHAAHCHDYSSPDEARLMACHAKAHVSEMSKGIAKKATEVHGGMGFTDLLGLHYWFKRIGLNRQILGSPELVREEAYKTQV
;
A
#
# COMPACT_ATOMS: atom_id res chain seq x y z
N VAL A 1 -0.15 3.28 13.20
CA VAL A 1 -0.55 2.57 14.43
C VAL A 1 -0.05 3.31 15.67
N ASP A 2 1.24 3.69 15.74
CA ASP A 2 1.83 4.32 16.94
C ASP A 2 1.15 5.65 17.28
N TYR A 3 0.91 6.49 16.27
CA TYR A 3 0.09 7.70 16.48
C TYR A 3 -1.27 7.40 17.12
N ALA A 4 -1.95 6.33 16.73
CA ALA A 4 -3.24 5.95 17.31
C ALA A 4 -3.13 5.48 18.77
N LYS A 5 -1.98 4.96 19.19
CA LYS A 5 -1.71 4.58 20.58
C LYS A 5 -1.40 5.79 21.46
N GLU A 6 -0.78 6.83 20.89
CA GLU A 6 -0.30 8.00 21.62
C GLU A 6 -1.33 9.15 21.64
N ARG A 7 -1.97 9.42 20.51
CA ARG A 7 -2.93 10.52 20.38
C ARG A 7 -4.16 10.29 21.24
N LYS A 8 -4.49 11.26 22.05
CA LYS A 8 -5.68 11.23 22.93
C LYS A 8 -6.77 12.17 22.42
N GLN A 9 -7.99 11.67 22.42
CA GLN A 9 -9.22 12.42 22.18
C GLN A 9 -10.32 11.82 23.06
N PHE A 10 -11.25 12.66 23.54
CA PHE A 10 -12.35 12.21 24.42
C PHE A 10 -11.86 11.44 25.66
N GLY A 11 -10.73 11.90 26.24
CA GLY A 11 -10.16 11.35 27.47
C GLY A 11 -9.38 10.04 27.34
N ARG A 12 -9.20 9.50 26.13
CA ARG A 12 -8.47 8.23 25.90
C ARG A 12 -7.71 8.20 24.59
N ALA A 13 -6.81 7.25 24.40
CA ALA A 13 -6.10 7.05 23.14
C ALA A 13 -7.08 6.76 22.01
N ILE A 14 -6.87 7.39 20.82
CA ILE A 14 -7.77 7.19 19.68
C ILE A 14 -7.79 5.74 19.19
N GLY A 15 -6.69 5.00 19.32
CA GLY A 15 -6.62 3.58 19.00
C GLY A 15 -7.49 2.68 19.90
N SER A 16 -8.09 3.23 21.00
CA SER A 16 -9.07 2.51 21.81
C SER A 16 -10.48 2.49 21.19
N PHE A 17 -10.75 3.37 20.24
CA PHE A 17 -12.02 3.39 19.51
C PHE A 17 -12.07 2.31 18.44
N GLN A 18 -13.21 1.59 18.37
CA GLN A 18 -13.38 0.45 17.47
C GLN A 18 -13.14 0.82 15.99
N ALA A 19 -13.67 1.96 15.54
CA ALA A 19 -13.48 2.42 14.16
C ALA A 19 -11.99 2.60 13.79
N VAL A 20 -11.20 3.19 14.71
CA VAL A 20 -9.76 3.37 14.50
C VAL A 20 -9.01 2.04 14.51
N LYS A 21 -9.39 1.12 15.42
CA LYS A 21 -8.83 -0.25 15.45
C LYS A 21 -9.06 -0.98 14.13
N HIS A 22 -10.27 -0.91 13.59
CA HIS A 22 -10.61 -1.56 12.33
C HIS A 22 -9.81 -0.97 11.18
N MET A 23 -9.69 0.35 11.06
CA MET A 23 -8.85 0.97 10.03
C MET A 23 -7.39 0.52 10.14
N CYS A 24 -6.84 0.44 11.35
CA CYS A 24 -5.48 -0.04 11.55
C CYS A 24 -5.32 -1.52 11.18
N ALA A 25 -6.29 -2.37 11.52
CA ALA A 25 -6.30 -3.79 11.18
C ALA A 25 -6.42 -4.01 9.66
N GLU A 26 -7.29 -3.26 8.99
CA GLU A 26 -7.43 -3.29 7.55
C GLU A 26 -6.12 -2.88 6.84
N MET A 27 -5.47 -1.81 7.30
CA MET A 27 -4.16 -1.41 6.74
C MET A 27 -3.10 -2.52 6.90
N ALA A 28 -3.09 -3.22 8.02
CA ALA A 28 -2.19 -4.35 8.23
C ALA A 28 -2.54 -5.53 7.31
N ALA A 29 -3.82 -5.87 7.18
CA ALA A 29 -4.30 -6.93 6.31
C ALA A 29 -4.01 -6.63 4.82
N ASP A 30 -4.11 -5.38 4.39
CA ASP A 30 -3.78 -4.95 3.04
C ASP A 30 -2.26 -4.95 2.77
N LEU A 31 -1.45 -4.65 3.79
CA LEU A 31 0.01 -4.52 3.66
C LEU A 31 0.72 -5.87 3.65
N GLU A 32 0.32 -6.79 4.51
CA GLU A 32 1.04 -8.06 4.73
C GLU A 32 1.17 -8.90 3.45
N PRO A 33 0.12 -9.09 2.62
CA PRO A 33 0.25 -9.81 1.35
C PRO A 33 1.17 -9.14 0.33
N CYS A 34 1.37 -7.81 0.44
CA CYS A 34 2.25 -7.08 -0.47
C CYS A 34 3.70 -7.54 -0.36
N TYR A 35 4.16 -7.87 0.85
CA TYR A 35 5.51 -8.42 1.04
C TYR A 35 5.67 -9.76 0.35
N ALA A 36 4.72 -10.67 0.54
CA ALA A 36 4.75 -11.99 -0.10
C ALA A 36 4.78 -11.89 -1.63
N LEU A 37 3.97 -10.98 -2.21
CA LEU A 37 3.95 -10.75 -3.66
C LEU A 37 5.27 -10.22 -4.19
N VAL A 38 5.90 -9.27 -3.50
CA VAL A 38 7.20 -8.71 -3.92
C VAL A 38 8.29 -9.80 -3.84
N TRP A 39 8.33 -10.57 -2.75
CA TRP A 39 9.27 -11.68 -2.60
C TRP A 39 9.06 -12.77 -3.65
N HIS A 40 7.80 -13.10 -3.94
CA HIS A 40 7.47 -14.08 -4.98
C HIS A 40 7.90 -13.61 -6.37
N ALA A 41 7.62 -12.34 -6.71
CA ALA A 41 8.06 -11.78 -7.99
C ALA A 41 9.59 -11.76 -8.13
N ALA A 42 10.31 -11.44 -7.05
CA ALA A 42 11.78 -11.49 -7.04
C ALA A 42 12.28 -12.93 -7.21
N HIS A 43 11.67 -13.90 -6.53
CA HIS A 43 12.01 -15.32 -6.71
C HIS A 43 11.78 -15.80 -8.15
N CYS A 44 10.65 -15.45 -8.76
CA CYS A 44 10.37 -15.80 -10.14
C CYS A 44 11.37 -15.17 -11.12
N HIS A 45 11.85 -13.95 -10.82
CA HIS A 45 12.89 -13.31 -11.63
C HIS A 45 14.17 -14.12 -11.66
N ASP A 46 14.56 -14.74 -10.56
CA ASP A 46 15.82 -15.48 -10.45
C ASP A 46 15.71 -16.94 -10.90
N TYR A 47 14.53 -17.56 -10.77
CA TYR A 47 14.39 -19.02 -10.88
C TYR A 47 13.29 -19.51 -11.84
N SER A 48 12.49 -18.63 -12.43
CA SER A 48 11.41 -19.00 -13.35
C SER A 48 11.72 -18.63 -14.79
N SER A 49 10.80 -18.95 -15.69
CA SER A 49 10.86 -18.49 -17.08
C SER A 49 10.72 -16.97 -17.19
N PRO A 50 11.25 -16.34 -18.24
CA PRO A 50 11.10 -14.90 -18.46
C PRO A 50 9.63 -14.43 -18.47
N ASP A 51 8.73 -15.23 -19.04
CA ASP A 51 7.30 -14.90 -19.11
C ASP A 51 6.64 -14.95 -17.74
N GLU A 52 6.94 -15.96 -16.93
CA GLU A 52 6.44 -16.08 -15.57
C GLU A 52 6.99 -14.97 -14.67
N ALA A 53 8.29 -14.66 -14.78
CA ALA A 53 8.91 -13.57 -14.06
C ALA A 53 8.25 -12.22 -14.39
N ARG A 54 7.99 -11.98 -15.68
CA ARG A 54 7.28 -10.79 -16.15
C ARG A 54 5.86 -10.72 -15.60
N LEU A 55 5.12 -11.82 -15.67
CA LEU A 55 3.76 -11.92 -15.17
C LEU A 55 3.69 -11.60 -13.68
N MET A 56 4.57 -12.22 -12.87
CA MET A 56 4.58 -12.00 -11.42
C MET A 56 5.03 -10.58 -11.06
N ALA A 57 5.96 -9.98 -11.79
CA ALA A 57 6.34 -8.58 -11.62
C ALA A 57 5.16 -7.62 -11.90
N CYS A 58 4.39 -7.89 -12.95
CA CYS A 58 3.18 -7.12 -13.28
C CYS A 58 2.12 -7.25 -12.18
N HIS A 59 1.87 -8.46 -11.68
CA HIS A 59 0.92 -8.70 -10.58
C HIS A 59 1.34 -7.98 -9.31
N ALA A 60 2.60 -8.12 -8.90
CA ALA A 60 3.14 -7.42 -7.72
C ALA A 60 3.02 -5.90 -7.87
N LYS A 61 3.44 -5.35 -9.01
CA LYS A 61 3.36 -3.92 -9.30
C LYS A 61 1.93 -3.39 -9.23
N ALA A 62 0.98 -4.07 -9.90
CA ALA A 62 -0.42 -3.66 -9.91
C ALA A 62 -1.01 -3.66 -8.50
N HIS A 63 -0.89 -4.79 -7.79
CA HIS A 63 -1.49 -4.97 -6.47
C HIS A 63 -0.89 -4.03 -5.43
N VAL A 64 0.43 -3.99 -5.30
CA VAL A 64 1.12 -3.15 -4.31
C VAL A 64 0.83 -1.66 -4.54
N SER A 65 0.73 -1.22 -5.79
CA SER A 65 0.40 0.17 -6.12
C SER A 65 -1.01 0.56 -5.66
N GLU A 66 -1.99 -0.33 -5.82
CA GLU A 66 -3.37 -0.09 -5.37
C GLU A 66 -3.48 -0.12 -3.83
N MET A 67 -2.91 -1.15 -3.20
CA MET A 67 -2.94 -1.29 -1.74
C MET A 67 -2.25 -0.12 -1.05
N SER A 68 -1.07 0.29 -1.53
CA SER A 68 -0.32 1.43 -0.98
C SER A 68 -1.13 2.72 -0.98
N LYS A 69 -1.89 2.99 -2.06
CA LYS A 69 -2.77 4.15 -2.15
C LYS A 69 -3.91 4.07 -1.13
N GLY A 70 -4.55 2.92 -1.00
CA GLY A 70 -5.60 2.67 -0.01
C GLY A 70 -5.11 2.85 1.42
N ILE A 71 -3.95 2.27 1.74
CA ILE A 71 -3.30 2.38 3.05
C ILE A 71 -2.96 3.84 3.37
N ALA A 72 -2.38 4.58 2.42
CA ALA A 72 -2.04 5.99 2.62
C ALA A 72 -3.28 6.84 2.93
N LYS A 73 -4.40 6.58 2.25
CA LYS A 73 -5.69 7.23 2.50
C LYS A 73 -6.19 6.93 3.92
N LYS A 74 -6.28 5.65 4.29
CA LYS A 74 -6.70 5.22 5.64
C LYS A 74 -5.78 5.79 6.73
N ALA A 75 -4.46 5.81 6.49
CA ALA A 75 -3.50 6.41 7.42
C ALA A 75 -3.78 7.90 7.65
N THR A 76 -4.08 8.65 6.58
CA THR A 76 -4.45 10.07 6.71
C THR A 76 -5.75 10.24 7.51
N GLU A 77 -6.74 9.39 7.29
CA GLU A 77 -8.00 9.39 8.04
C GLU A 77 -7.77 9.12 9.55
N VAL A 78 -6.91 8.16 9.89
CA VAL A 78 -6.53 7.87 11.29
C VAL A 78 -5.84 9.06 11.95
N HIS A 79 -5.06 9.83 11.23
CA HIS A 79 -4.41 11.04 11.75
C HIS A 79 -5.37 12.24 11.84
N GLY A 80 -6.54 12.16 11.19
CA GLY A 80 -7.53 13.25 11.17
C GLY A 80 -6.97 14.54 10.61
N GLY A 81 -7.36 15.68 11.18
CA GLY A 81 -6.87 16.98 10.74
C GLY A 81 -5.34 17.13 10.71
N MET A 82 -4.64 16.47 11.62
CA MET A 82 -3.17 16.45 11.66
C MET A 82 -2.56 15.75 10.42
N GLY A 83 -3.27 14.80 9.83
CA GLY A 83 -2.82 14.08 8.63
C GLY A 83 -2.68 14.97 7.38
N PHE A 84 -3.32 16.13 7.38
CA PHE A 84 -3.27 17.12 6.28
C PHE A 84 -2.25 18.24 6.53
N THR A 85 -1.58 18.23 7.67
CA THR A 85 -0.59 19.25 8.03
C THR A 85 0.82 18.82 7.64
N ASP A 86 1.70 19.80 7.46
CA ASP A 86 3.12 19.54 7.22
C ASP A 86 3.85 18.98 8.46
N LEU A 87 3.26 19.11 9.65
CA LEU A 87 3.86 18.70 10.92
C LEU A 87 4.21 17.21 11.00
N LEU A 88 3.38 16.35 10.40
CA LEU A 88 3.58 14.90 10.40
C LEU A 88 4.19 14.36 9.10
N GLY A 89 4.30 15.18 8.07
CA GLY A 89 4.92 14.82 6.80
C GLY A 89 4.22 13.71 6.02
N LEU A 90 2.97 13.35 6.35
CA LEU A 90 2.23 12.28 5.67
C LEU A 90 2.02 12.56 4.18
N HIS A 91 1.89 13.83 3.81
CA HIS A 91 1.72 14.26 2.42
C HIS A 91 2.93 13.90 1.54
N TYR A 92 4.16 13.82 2.09
CA TYR A 92 5.34 13.35 1.35
C TYR A 92 5.20 11.89 0.96
N TRP A 93 4.74 11.04 1.87
CA TRP A 93 4.46 9.64 1.59
C TRP A 93 3.35 9.47 0.57
N PHE A 94 2.28 10.26 0.69
CA PHE A 94 1.17 10.25 -0.26
C PHE A 94 1.63 10.60 -1.68
N LYS A 95 2.44 11.67 -1.82
CA LYS A 95 3.05 12.07 -3.10
C LYS A 95 3.98 11.00 -3.65
N ARG A 96 4.82 10.40 -2.80
CA ARG A 96 5.74 9.34 -3.21
C ARG A 96 5.01 8.10 -3.70
N ILE A 97 3.96 7.69 -3.01
CA ILE A 97 3.11 6.57 -3.42
C ILE A 97 2.44 6.88 -4.76
N GLY A 98 1.90 8.09 -4.92
CA GLY A 98 1.33 8.55 -6.19
C GLY A 98 2.32 8.51 -7.35
N LEU A 99 3.54 8.95 -7.13
CA LEU A 99 4.63 8.88 -8.12
C LEU A 99 4.99 7.41 -8.43
N ASN A 100 5.22 6.60 -7.39
CA ASN A 100 5.58 5.20 -7.56
C ASN A 100 4.50 4.40 -8.31
N ARG A 101 3.23 4.79 -8.18
CA ARG A 101 2.13 4.18 -8.92
C ARG A 101 2.28 4.36 -10.43
N GLN A 102 2.87 5.47 -10.88
CA GLN A 102 3.04 5.78 -12.30
C GLN A 102 4.37 5.31 -12.89
N ILE A 103 5.43 5.27 -12.10
CA ILE A 103 6.76 4.83 -12.55
C ILE A 103 6.69 3.39 -13.05
N LEU A 104 7.28 3.11 -14.21
CA LEU A 104 7.31 1.80 -14.88
C LEU A 104 5.93 1.24 -15.25
N GLY A 105 4.97 2.12 -15.42
CA GLY A 105 3.60 1.79 -15.82
C GLY A 105 2.59 1.86 -14.67
N SER A 106 1.41 2.40 -14.98
CA SER A 106 0.30 2.42 -14.04
C SER A 106 -0.25 1.00 -13.82
N PRO A 107 -0.99 0.75 -12.74
CA PRO A 107 -1.63 -0.56 -12.49
C PRO A 107 -2.46 -1.07 -13.67
N GLU A 108 -3.12 -0.16 -14.39
CA GLU A 108 -3.91 -0.49 -15.56
C GLU A 108 -3.04 -1.03 -16.69
N LEU A 109 -1.93 -0.33 -16.99
CA LEU A 109 -0.97 -0.74 -18.04
C LEU A 109 -0.31 -2.08 -17.71
N VAL A 110 0.15 -2.26 -16.48
CA VAL A 110 0.82 -3.52 -16.10
C VAL A 110 -0.15 -4.70 -16.03
N ARG A 111 -1.44 -4.48 -15.74
CA ARG A 111 -2.47 -5.53 -15.86
C ARG A 111 -2.70 -5.93 -17.31
N GLU A 112 -2.70 -4.97 -18.24
CA GLU A 112 -2.78 -5.26 -19.66
C GLU A 112 -1.56 -6.06 -20.16
N GLU A 113 -0.36 -5.70 -19.70
CA GLU A 113 0.85 -6.47 -19.98
C GLU A 113 0.78 -7.90 -19.41
N ALA A 114 0.29 -8.05 -18.18
CA ALA A 114 0.09 -9.38 -17.58
C ALA A 114 -0.88 -10.23 -18.40
N TYR A 115 -1.96 -9.64 -18.90
CA TYR A 115 -2.91 -10.34 -19.77
C TYR A 115 -2.26 -10.82 -21.06
N LYS A 116 -1.49 -9.96 -21.74
CA LYS A 116 -0.78 -10.32 -22.99
C LYS A 116 0.24 -11.44 -22.82
N THR A 117 0.78 -11.60 -21.62
CA THR A 117 1.74 -12.67 -21.31
C THR A 117 1.06 -14.04 -21.10
N GLN A 118 -0.26 -14.05 -20.84
CA GLN A 118 -1.04 -15.28 -20.61
C GLN A 118 -1.76 -15.81 -21.87
N VAL A 119 -1.83 -15.01 -22.94
CA VAL A 119 -2.50 -15.33 -24.20
C VAL A 119 -1.48 -15.56 -25.30
#